data_25d89efe4f9f69b7049bd808249e306b
#
_entry.id   25d89efe4f9f69b7049bd808249e306b
#
_cell.length_a   1.000
_cell.length_b   1.000
_cell.length_c   1.000
_cell.angle_alpha   90.00
_cell.angle_beta   90.00
_cell.angle_gamma   90.00
#
_symmetry.space_group_name_H-M   'P 1'
#
loop_
_entity.id
_entity.type
_entity.pdbx_description
1 polymer ?
#
loop_
_entity_poly.entity_id
_entity_poly.type
_entity_poly.pdbx_seq_one_letter_code
_entity_poly.pdbx_strand_id
1 'polypeptide(L)'
;MLLPLTDLRLTRRQALEALGCASALALGGCATGGQEGPAAEPGPVDELDVTAEPEPAPRPAAERLLSSMTLEQKVAQMLFVTPEQLTGVDCATEAGPLTKEALAKLPVGGVIYFGGNIAGDQQLRDLLSGTVELSRNAGAGIPIFTGVDEEGGPLVARVANSGLFDVERFPNMWRIGESGDVDRAAHVGAVIGSYLRDIGFSVDFAPVADVLTNPDNPVIGHRSFSGDPDVCAQMVSAEVEAMLQAGTLPCAKHFPGHGDTQGDSHTGAVTSWRTADELRACEYVPFKAAIEAGCPFIMVGHVQTPNAAGDGLPASLSRVMITEELRERLGFKGVVISDSLSMGAISRNFEPGDAAERFVAAGGDVLLMPLDPWAAHQGIIDAVYSGSLTEGRIDESVLRIVAAKRAAGLVEA
;
A
#
# COMPACT_ATOMS: atom_id res chain seq x y z
N MET A 1 43.26 34.76 -14.98
CA MET A 1 43.73 33.36 -14.97
C MET A 1 43.46 32.83 -13.57
N LEU A 2 42.24 32.36 -13.37
CA LEU A 2 41.75 31.74 -12.13
C LEU A 2 41.04 30.46 -12.51
N LEU A 3 41.52 29.33 -12.01
CA LEU A 3 40.98 27.97 -12.20
C LEU A 3 39.75 27.79 -11.32
N PRO A 4 38.73 27.03 -11.76
CA PRO A 4 37.56 26.75 -10.94
C PRO A 4 37.81 25.55 -10.00
N LEU A 5 37.34 25.69 -8.76
CA LEU A 5 37.29 24.67 -7.74
C LEU A 5 36.22 23.64 -8.13
N THR A 6 36.61 22.39 -8.29
CA THR A 6 35.70 21.26 -8.50
C THR A 6 35.21 20.74 -7.15
N ASP A 7 33.88 20.75 -6.96
CA ASP A 7 33.17 20.13 -5.84
C ASP A 7 33.38 18.61 -5.87
N LEU A 8 34.03 18.10 -4.84
CA LEU A 8 34.10 16.65 -4.54
C LEU A 8 32.88 16.26 -3.70
N ARG A 9 31.84 15.72 -4.31
CA ARG A 9 30.76 15.05 -3.59
C ARG A 9 31.18 13.60 -3.30
N LEU A 10 31.43 13.30 -2.02
CA LEU A 10 31.65 11.94 -1.53
C LEU A 10 30.34 11.15 -1.53
N THR A 11 30.34 9.94 -2.09
CA THR A 11 29.20 9.03 -2.08
C THR A 11 28.99 8.40 -0.69
N ARG A 12 27.73 8.02 -0.35
CA ARG A 12 27.35 7.42 0.94
C ARG A 12 28.22 6.22 1.37
N ARG A 13 28.84 5.52 0.42
CA ARG A 13 29.69 4.36 0.69
C ARG A 13 31.05 4.77 1.28
N GLN A 14 31.55 5.95 0.93
CA GLN A 14 32.84 6.47 1.44
C GLN A 14 32.74 7.09 2.83
N ALA A 15 31.52 7.48 3.28
CA ALA A 15 31.28 7.99 4.62
C ALA A 15 31.20 6.89 5.69
N LEU A 16 30.92 5.63 5.33
CA LEU A 16 30.84 4.51 6.26
C LEU A 16 32.20 3.86 6.58
N GLU A 17 33.22 4.07 5.76
CA GLU A 17 34.56 3.49 5.99
C GLU A 17 35.45 4.39 6.90
N ALA A 18 35.03 5.63 7.19
CA ALA A 18 35.78 6.56 8.02
C ALA A 18 35.48 6.48 9.54
N LEU A 19 34.53 5.65 9.98
CA LEU A 19 34.11 5.51 11.39
C LEU A 19 34.59 4.22 12.09
N GLY A 20 35.47 3.45 11.44
CA GLY A 20 35.89 2.12 11.89
C GLY A 20 37.28 1.99 12.51
N CYS A 21 38.02 3.05 12.78
CA CYS A 21 39.38 2.97 13.30
C CYS A 21 39.69 3.97 14.43
N ALA A 22 39.20 3.70 15.64
CA ALA A 22 39.71 4.29 16.86
C ALA A 22 39.35 3.47 18.09
N SER A 23 40.00 2.32 18.33
CA SER A 23 40.10 1.68 19.65
C SER A 23 41.09 0.52 19.60
N ALA A 24 42.38 0.81 19.72
CA ALA A 24 43.40 -0.09 20.24
C ALA A 24 44.74 0.66 20.32
N LEU A 25 45.17 1.01 21.52
CA LEU A 25 46.59 1.07 21.90
C LEU A 25 46.70 1.75 23.28
N ALA A 26 46.86 0.97 24.34
CA ALA A 26 47.67 1.30 25.50
C ALA A 26 47.86 0.05 26.40
N LEU A 27 48.90 -0.70 26.10
CA LEU A 27 49.55 -1.61 27.06
C LEU A 27 51.05 -1.31 27.00
N GLY A 28 51.62 -0.90 28.09
CA GLY A 28 53.06 -0.66 28.21
C GLY A 28 53.41 -0.28 29.60
N GLY A 29 53.93 -1.25 30.31
CA GLY A 29 54.30 -1.37 31.69
C GLY A 29 55.45 -0.53 32.19
N CYS A 30 55.63 -0.62 33.49
CA CYS A 30 56.94 -0.83 34.11
C CYS A 30 56.78 -1.05 35.62
N ALA A 31 57.46 -2.09 36.07
CA ALA A 31 57.58 -2.52 37.45
C ALA A 31 58.55 -1.64 38.25
N THR A 32 58.30 -1.39 39.53
CA THR A 32 59.31 -1.39 40.59
C THR A 32 58.66 -1.72 41.93
N GLY A 33 59.39 -2.54 42.69
CA GLY A 33 59.00 -3.28 43.84
C GLY A 33 58.81 -2.54 45.15
N GLY A 34 58.39 -3.32 46.11
CA GLY A 34 58.69 -3.05 47.52
C GLY A 34 57.56 -3.35 48.52
N GLN A 35 57.77 -4.37 49.29
CA GLN A 35 57.36 -4.61 50.66
C GLN A 35 55.99 -5.26 50.94
N GLU A 36 56.15 -6.49 51.50
CA GLU A 36 55.14 -7.30 52.15
C GLU A 36 54.69 -6.66 53.47
N GLY A 37 53.36 -6.60 53.63
CA GLY A 37 52.66 -6.41 54.90
C GLY A 37 51.65 -7.54 55.10
N PRO A 38 51.24 -7.92 56.32
CA PRO A 38 50.63 -9.20 56.65
C PRO A 38 49.18 -9.31 56.10
N ALA A 39 48.82 -10.54 55.73
CA ALA A 39 47.55 -10.96 55.18
C ALA A 39 46.39 -10.59 56.09
N ALA A 40 45.40 -9.87 55.58
CA ALA A 40 44.05 -9.76 56.15
C ALA A 40 43.19 -10.93 55.65
N GLU A 41 42.45 -11.56 56.56
CA GLU A 41 41.46 -12.61 56.24
C GLU A 41 40.39 -12.10 55.28
N PRO A 42 39.91 -12.93 54.31
CA PRO A 42 38.83 -12.53 53.44
C PRO A 42 37.52 -12.49 54.22
N GLY A 43 36.91 -11.29 54.23
CA GLY A 43 35.49 -11.14 54.66
C GLY A 43 34.53 -11.89 53.76
N PRO A 44 33.28 -12.12 54.18
CA PRO A 44 32.30 -12.84 53.40
C PRO A 44 32.05 -12.15 52.06
N VAL A 45 32.28 -12.88 50.97
CA VAL A 45 31.88 -12.48 49.63
C VAL A 45 30.35 -12.52 49.57
N ASP A 46 29.69 -11.37 49.43
CA ASP A 46 28.29 -11.31 49.06
C ASP A 46 28.14 -12.06 47.72
N GLU A 47 27.36 -13.14 47.76
CA GLU A 47 26.89 -13.81 46.55
C GLU A 47 26.15 -12.78 45.68
N LEU A 48 26.80 -12.31 44.64
CA LEU A 48 26.13 -11.54 43.57
C LEU A 48 25.08 -12.48 42.96
N ASP A 49 23.82 -12.15 43.18
CA ASP A 49 22.66 -12.78 42.59
C ASP A 49 22.71 -12.59 41.06
N VAL A 50 23.31 -13.57 40.36
CA VAL A 50 23.51 -13.56 38.89
C VAL A 50 22.37 -14.35 38.25
N THR A 51 21.11 -13.94 38.45
CA THR A 51 19.95 -14.53 37.77
C THR A 51 18.89 -13.53 37.34
N ALA A 52 19.27 -12.33 36.99
CA ALA A 52 18.38 -11.47 36.18
C ALA A 52 18.71 -11.73 34.71
N GLU A 53 17.92 -12.58 34.04
CA GLU A 53 17.93 -12.57 32.57
C GLU A 53 17.66 -11.12 32.10
N PRO A 54 18.43 -10.61 31.11
CA PRO A 54 18.19 -9.26 30.59
C PRO A 54 16.76 -9.20 30.09
N GLU A 55 15.99 -8.20 30.54
CA GLU A 55 14.65 -7.92 30.00
C GLU A 55 14.73 -7.88 28.48
N PRO A 56 13.86 -8.62 27.77
CA PRO A 56 13.87 -8.60 26.31
C PRO A 56 13.65 -7.18 25.83
N ALA A 57 14.44 -6.76 24.82
CA ALA A 57 14.32 -5.45 24.23
C ALA A 57 12.84 -5.15 23.83
N PRO A 58 12.33 -3.94 24.06
CA PRO A 58 10.93 -3.62 23.78
C PRO A 58 10.61 -3.89 22.31
N ARG A 59 9.58 -4.70 22.07
CA ARG A 59 9.12 -5.02 20.70
C ARG A 59 8.78 -3.73 19.95
N PRO A 60 9.02 -3.68 18.61
CA PRO A 60 8.58 -2.56 17.77
C PRO A 60 7.10 -2.23 17.98
N ALA A 61 6.73 -0.94 17.89
CA ALA A 61 5.35 -0.50 18.15
C ALA A 61 4.30 -1.24 17.30
N ALA A 62 4.62 -1.51 16.03
CA ALA A 62 3.75 -2.28 15.13
C ALA A 62 3.51 -3.72 15.61
N GLU A 63 4.55 -4.40 16.14
CA GLU A 63 4.42 -5.75 16.67
C GLU A 63 3.62 -5.78 17.99
N ARG A 64 3.75 -4.75 18.82
CA ARG A 64 2.93 -4.62 20.05
C ARG A 64 1.45 -4.44 19.70
N LEU A 65 1.16 -3.58 18.71
CA LEU A 65 -0.19 -3.36 18.20
C LEU A 65 -0.78 -4.66 17.64
N LEU A 66 -0.03 -5.36 16.78
CA LEU A 66 -0.43 -6.64 16.21
C LEU A 66 -0.74 -7.68 17.30
N SER A 67 0.10 -7.80 18.33
CA SER A 67 -0.09 -8.78 19.42
C SER A 67 -1.26 -8.45 20.34
N SER A 68 -1.82 -7.25 20.28
CA SER A 68 -3.03 -6.85 21.02
C SER A 68 -4.33 -7.13 20.26
N MET A 69 -4.26 -7.51 18.97
CA MET A 69 -5.41 -7.74 18.11
C MET A 69 -5.87 -9.20 18.15
N THR A 70 -7.19 -9.43 18.11
CA THR A 70 -7.74 -10.76 17.82
C THR A 70 -7.62 -11.06 16.31
N LEU A 71 -7.78 -12.33 15.92
CA LEU A 71 -7.78 -12.74 14.52
C LEU A 71 -8.84 -11.98 13.72
N GLU A 72 -10.04 -11.83 14.27
CA GLU A 72 -11.16 -11.10 13.63
C GLU A 72 -10.81 -9.64 13.40
N GLN A 73 -10.13 -8.99 14.36
CA GLN A 73 -9.68 -7.61 14.21
C GLN A 73 -8.58 -7.48 13.17
N LYS A 74 -7.65 -8.44 13.10
CA LYS A 74 -6.60 -8.49 12.08
C LYS A 74 -7.19 -8.63 10.69
N VAL A 75 -8.12 -9.57 10.50
CA VAL A 75 -8.79 -9.80 9.21
C VAL A 75 -9.64 -8.58 8.81
N ALA A 76 -10.33 -7.93 9.76
CA ALA A 76 -11.08 -6.72 9.47
C ALA A 76 -10.20 -5.59 8.93
N GLN A 77 -8.95 -5.44 9.39
CA GLN A 77 -7.99 -4.46 8.84
C GLN A 77 -7.60 -4.74 7.38
N MET A 78 -7.81 -5.94 6.89
CA MET A 78 -7.55 -6.31 5.49
C MET A 78 -8.71 -5.95 4.54
N LEU A 79 -9.81 -5.39 5.04
CA LEU A 79 -10.97 -5.00 4.24
C LEU A 79 -10.96 -3.51 3.93
N PHE A 80 -11.18 -3.16 2.65
CA PHE A 80 -11.41 -1.81 2.17
C PHE A 80 -12.76 -1.79 1.45
N VAL A 81 -13.76 -1.12 2.04
CA VAL A 81 -15.17 -1.22 1.63
C VAL A 81 -15.76 0.14 1.26
N THR A 82 -16.95 0.20 0.68
CA THR A 82 -17.68 1.46 0.56
C THR A 82 -18.45 1.77 1.86
N PRO A 83 -18.80 3.03 2.10
CA PRO A 83 -19.67 3.38 3.23
C PRO A 83 -21.01 2.64 3.17
N GLU A 84 -21.55 2.40 1.97
CA GLU A 84 -22.82 1.68 1.72
C GLU A 84 -22.69 0.19 2.08
N GLN A 85 -21.60 -0.47 1.68
CA GLN A 85 -21.33 -1.85 2.08
C GLN A 85 -21.20 -2.00 3.60
N LEU A 86 -20.64 -0.97 4.26
CA LEU A 86 -20.46 -0.98 5.70
C LEU A 86 -21.76 -0.76 6.46
N THR A 87 -22.58 0.19 6.03
CA THR A 87 -23.75 0.68 6.76
C THR A 87 -25.09 0.14 6.26
N GLY A 88 -25.14 -0.37 5.02
CA GLY A 88 -26.37 -0.84 4.38
C GLY A 88 -27.30 0.29 3.88
N VAL A 89 -26.84 1.55 3.86
CA VAL A 89 -27.61 2.65 3.26
C VAL A 89 -27.39 2.71 1.74
N ASP A 90 -28.33 3.31 1.01
CA ASP A 90 -28.21 3.43 -0.46
C ASP A 90 -27.12 4.41 -0.89
N CYS A 91 -26.89 5.49 -0.11
CA CYS A 91 -25.88 6.52 -0.35
C CYS A 91 -25.51 7.19 0.97
N ALA A 92 -24.24 7.07 1.36
CA ALA A 92 -23.75 7.63 2.61
C ALA A 92 -23.12 9.01 2.38
N THR A 93 -23.69 10.06 2.96
CA THR A 93 -23.17 11.43 2.92
C THR A 93 -22.79 11.98 4.30
N GLU A 94 -22.92 11.16 5.34
CA GLU A 94 -22.55 11.52 6.71
C GLU A 94 -21.97 10.31 7.47
N ALA A 95 -21.07 10.58 8.43
CA ALA A 95 -20.61 9.62 9.41
C ALA A 95 -21.44 9.74 10.67
N GLY A 96 -22.36 8.79 10.88
CA GLY A 96 -23.36 8.86 11.95
C GLY A 96 -23.49 7.60 12.79
N PRO A 97 -24.63 7.43 13.49
CA PRO A 97 -24.88 6.26 14.35
C PRO A 97 -24.74 4.92 13.63
N LEU A 98 -25.17 4.83 12.35
CA LEU A 98 -25.05 3.60 11.56
C LEU A 98 -23.57 3.27 11.27
N THR A 99 -22.76 4.27 10.93
CA THR A 99 -21.31 4.11 10.76
C THR A 99 -20.65 3.61 12.03
N LYS A 100 -21.03 4.21 13.18
CA LYS A 100 -20.51 3.78 14.50
C LYS A 100 -20.89 2.34 14.82
N GLU A 101 -22.14 1.97 14.62
CA GLU A 101 -22.63 0.60 14.87
C GLU A 101 -21.93 -0.42 13.96
N ALA A 102 -21.77 -0.09 12.68
CA ALA A 102 -21.13 -0.94 11.70
C ALA A 102 -19.64 -1.16 12.00
N LEU A 103 -18.89 -0.08 12.31
CA LEU A 103 -17.49 -0.17 12.69
C LEU A 103 -17.28 -0.92 14.02
N ALA A 104 -18.22 -0.85 14.96
CA ALA A 104 -18.16 -1.64 16.18
C ALA A 104 -18.26 -3.15 15.93
N LYS A 105 -18.97 -3.56 14.87
CA LYS A 105 -19.13 -4.96 14.47
C LYS A 105 -18.02 -5.43 13.52
N LEU A 106 -17.60 -4.57 12.58
CA LEU A 106 -16.59 -4.87 11.58
C LEU A 106 -15.65 -3.67 11.44
N PRO A 107 -14.56 -3.60 12.25
CA PRO A 107 -13.62 -2.49 12.25
C PRO A 107 -12.67 -2.55 11.05
N VAL A 108 -13.21 -2.29 9.84
CA VAL A 108 -12.49 -2.38 8.56
C VAL A 108 -11.24 -1.50 8.50
N GLY A 109 -10.27 -1.88 7.65
CA GLY A 109 -9.01 -1.15 7.49
C GLY A 109 -9.11 0.11 6.65
N GLY A 110 -10.09 0.19 5.72
CA GLY A 110 -10.26 1.33 4.82
C GLY A 110 -11.69 1.49 4.31
N VAL A 111 -12.02 2.72 3.90
CA VAL A 111 -13.27 3.07 3.20
C VAL A 111 -12.94 3.87 1.95
N ILE A 112 -13.43 3.40 0.79
CA ILE A 112 -13.37 4.08 -0.49
C ILE A 112 -14.65 4.86 -0.74
N TYR A 113 -14.51 6.12 -1.22
CA TYR A 113 -15.62 7.01 -1.50
C TYR A 113 -15.76 7.28 -2.99
N PHE A 114 -16.99 7.39 -3.45
CA PHE A 114 -17.34 7.65 -4.83
C PHE A 114 -18.09 8.98 -4.99
N GLY A 115 -18.36 9.38 -6.22
CA GLY A 115 -19.05 10.65 -6.50
C GLY A 115 -20.40 10.81 -5.79
N GLY A 116 -21.12 9.71 -5.51
CA GLY A 116 -22.37 9.74 -4.72
C GLY A 116 -22.19 10.21 -3.27
N ASN A 117 -21.01 10.01 -2.71
CA ASN A 117 -20.71 10.45 -1.33
C ASN A 117 -20.32 11.94 -1.25
N ILE A 118 -20.14 12.61 -2.39
CA ILE A 118 -19.65 13.98 -2.48
C ILE A 118 -20.82 14.93 -2.77
N ALA A 119 -21.33 15.58 -1.74
CA ALA A 119 -22.45 16.52 -1.84
C ALA A 119 -22.04 17.99 -1.57
N GLY A 120 -20.81 18.23 -1.11
CA GLY A 120 -20.26 19.55 -0.82
C GLY A 120 -18.89 19.46 -0.16
N ASP A 121 -18.10 20.54 -0.17
CA ASP A 121 -16.76 20.56 0.42
C ASP A 121 -16.80 20.26 1.92
N GLN A 122 -17.50 21.05 2.71
CA GLN A 122 -17.58 20.84 4.17
C GLN A 122 -18.23 19.50 4.51
N GLN A 123 -19.26 19.09 3.77
CA GLN A 123 -19.91 17.78 3.98
C GLN A 123 -18.94 16.63 3.81
N LEU A 124 -18.10 16.66 2.76
CA LEU A 124 -17.14 15.60 2.52
C LEU A 124 -16.06 15.56 3.63
N ARG A 125 -15.54 16.72 4.04
CA ARG A 125 -14.58 16.82 5.16
C ARG A 125 -15.16 16.25 6.45
N ASP A 126 -16.42 16.57 6.74
CA ASP A 126 -17.11 16.06 7.93
C ASP A 126 -17.35 14.54 7.84
N LEU A 127 -17.71 14.04 6.67
CA LEU A 127 -17.88 12.60 6.42
C LEU A 127 -16.57 11.84 6.64
N LEU A 128 -15.45 12.30 6.04
CA LEU A 128 -14.16 11.64 6.16
C LEU A 128 -13.63 11.70 7.60
N SER A 129 -13.58 12.89 8.19
CA SER A 129 -13.07 13.07 9.55
C SER A 129 -13.92 12.35 10.58
N GLY A 130 -15.26 12.39 10.44
CA GLY A 130 -16.18 11.65 11.29
C GLY A 130 -15.99 10.14 11.22
N THR A 131 -15.77 9.58 10.00
CA THR A 131 -15.50 8.14 9.83
C THR A 131 -14.19 7.75 10.51
N VAL A 132 -13.13 8.54 10.32
CA VAL A 132 -11.83 8.32 10.98
C VAL A 132 -11.97 8.37 12.50
N GLU A 133 -12.68 9.36 13.04
CA GLU A 133 -12.90 9.51 14.50
C GLU A 133 -13.67 8.32 15.07
N LEU A 134 -14.74 7.89 14.40
CA LEU A 134 -15.52 6.72 14.84
C LEU A 134 -14.68 5.44 14.81
N SER A 135 -13.77 5.28 13.84
CA SER A 135 -12.90 4.11 13.74
C SER A 135 -11.88 4.01 14.88
N ARG A 136 -11.42 5.15 15.43
CA ARG A 136 -10.51 5.19 16.60
C ARG A 136 -11.14 4.58 17.86
N ASN A 137 -12.46 4.52 17.89
CA ASN A 137 -13.23 3.97 19.01
C ASN A 137 -13.79 2.56 18.71
N ALA A 138 -13.33 1.92 17.64
CA ALA A 138 -13.76 0.59 17.21
C ALA A 138 -12.60 -0.42 17.17
N GLY A 139 -12.89 -1.68 17.43
CA GLY A 139 -11.91 -2.76 17.36
C GLY A 139 -10.64 -2.50 18.18
N ALA A 140 -9.49 -2.53 17.53
CA ALA A 140 -8.18 -2.23 18.12
C ALA A 140 -7.84 -0.73 18.16
N GLY A 141 -8.77 0.16 17.82
CA GLY A 141 -8.57 1.61 17.82
C GLY A 141 -7.66 2.12 16.70
N ILE A 142 -7.49 1.33 15.63
CA ILE A 142 -6.65 1.68 14.49
C ILE A 142 -7.47 2.54 13.52
N PRO A 143 -7.05 3.79 13.23
CA PRO A 143 -7.75 4.65 12.29
C PRO A 143 -7.85 4.03 10.90
N ILE A 144 -9.00 4.24 10.28
CA ILE A 144 -9.32 3.74 8.94
C ILE A 144 -8.59 4.56 7.87
N PHE A 145 -8.19 3.92 6.75
CA PHE A 145 -7.84 4.65 5.53
C PHE A 145 -9.10 5.27 4.91
N THR A 146 -8.97 6.45 4.36
CA THR A 146 -9.94 7.09 3.48
C THR A 146 -9.38 7.10 2.07
N GLY A 147 -10.06 6.47 1.12
CA GLY A 147 -9.57 6.28 -0.25
C GLY A 147 -10.53 6.86 -1.30
N VAL A 148 -9.99 7.20 -2.45
CA VAL A 148 -10.72 7.70 -3.62
C VAL A 148 -10.00 7.32 -4.90
N ASP A 149 -10.71 7.30 -6.04
CA ASP A 149 -10.12 7.29 -7.38
C ASP A 149 -10.05 8.71 -7.91
N GLU A 150 -8.88 9.31 -7.89
CA GLU A 150 -8.62 10.66 -8.42
C GLU A 150 -7.46 10.61 -9.41
N GLU A 151 -7.67 9.89 -10.54
CA GLU A 151 -6.62 9.63 -11.55
C GLU A 151 -6.21 10.88 -12.34
N GLY A 152 -6.94 11.98 -12.16
CA GLY A 152 -6.85 13.15 -13.01
C GLY A 152 -7.62 12.98 -14.34
N GLY A 153 -7.77 14.08 -15.05
CA GLY A 153 -8.52 14.12 -16.30
C GLY A 153 -10.04 13.98 -16.13
N PRO A 154 -10.77 13.94 -17.26
CA PRO A 154 -12.23 14.00 -17.24
C PRO A 154 -12.90 12.65 -16.97
N LEU A 155 -12.19 11.53 -16.99
CA LEU A 155 -12.78 10.19 -16.89
C LEU A 155 -12.95 9.71 -15.46
N VAL A 156 -11.86 9.74 -14.68
CA VAL A 156 -11.83 9.24 -13.30
C VAL A 156 -11.13 10.27 -12.42
N ALA A 157 -11.91 11.20 -11.89
CA ALA A 157 -11.48 12.20 -10.91
C ALA A 157 -12.72 12.59 -10.07
N ARG A 158 -12.95 11.89 -8.96
CA ARG A 158 -14.22 12.00 -8.21
C ARG A 158 -14.42 13.36 -7.58
N VAL A 159 -13.35 13.93 -7.03
CA VAL A 159 -13.37 15.24 -6.36
C VAL A 159 -13.40 16.36 -7.41
N ALA A 160 -12.43 16.41 -8.32
CA ALA A 160 -12.33 17.48 -9.31
C ALA A 160 -13.55 17.52 -10.26
N ASN A 161 -14.05 16.35 -10.70
CA ASN A 161 -15.19 16.28 -11.61
C ASN A 161 -16.54 16.53 -10.94
N SER A 162 -16.62 16.52 -9.59
CA SER A 162 -17.83 16.90 -8.87
C SER A 162 -18.24 18.37 -9.12
N GLY A 163 -17.25 19.21 -9.39
CA GLY A 163 -17.45 20.66 -9.58
C GLY A 163 -17.75 21.42 -8.29
N LEU A 164 -17.61 20.75 -7.13
CA LEU A 164 -17.90 21.33 -5.81
C LEU A 164 -16.64 21.87 -5.12
N PHE A 165 -15.47 21.63 -5.71
CA PHE A 165 -14.17 22.06 -5.18
C PHE A 165 -13.47 22.99 -6.19
N ASP A 166 -12.85 24.03 -5.67
CA ASP A 166 -11.99 24.93 -6.47
C ASP A 166 -10.58 24.35 -6.56
N VAL A 167 -10.44 23.32 -7.41
CA VAL A 167 -9.19 22.61 -7.65
C VAL A 167 -8.81 22.62 -9.12
N GLU A 168 -7.53 22.56 -9.41
CA GLU A 168 -7.04 22.47 -10.80
C GLU A 168 -7.54 21.18 -11.45
N ARG A 169 -8.00 21.30 -12.71
CA ARG A 169 -8.45 20.19 -13.54
C ARG A 169 -7.44 19.91 -14.62
N PHE A 170 -7.14 18.66 -14.81
CA PHE A 170 -6.16 18.19 -15.78
C PHE A 170 -6.82 17.64 -17.04
N PRO A 171 -6.13 17.66 -18.21
CA PRO A 171 -6.51 16.84 -19.35
C PRO A 171 -6.37 15.36 -19.00
N ASN A 172 -6.83 14.46 -19.87
CA ASN A 172 -6.56 13.03 -19.66
C ASN A 172 -5.04 12.75 -19.65
N MET A 173 -4.63 11.68 -18.94
CA MET A 173 -3.22 11.38 -18.71
C MET A 173 -2.46 11.08 -20.02
N TRP A 174 -3.15 10.59 -21.04
CA TRP A 174 -2.58 10.45 -22.37
C TRP A 174 -1.98 11.77 -22.89
N ARG A 175 -2.67 12.91 -22.69
CA ARG A 175 -2.17 14.23 -23.10
C ARG A 175 -0.96 14.69 -22.29
N ILE A 176 -0.86 14.24 -21.03
CA ILE A 176 0.33 14.49 -20.22
C ILE A 176 1.50 13.68 -20.78
N GLY A 177 1.30 12.39 -21.05
CA GLY A 177 2.32 11.50 -21.63
C GLY A 177 2.77 11.93 -23.03
N GLU A 178 1.84 12.33 -23.92
CA GLU A 178 2.18 12.89 -25.26
C GLU A 178 3.11 14.10 -25.21
N SER A 179 3.12 14.85 -24.11
CA SER A 179 4.01 16.01 -23.98
C SER A 179 5.47 15.62 -23.80
N GLY A 180 5.76 14.41 -23.33
CA GLY A 180 7.10 13.98 -22.94
C GLY A 180 7.70 14.75 -21.75
N ASP A 181 6.90 15.62 -21.12
CA ASP A 181 7.33 16.50 -20.02
C ASP A 181 6.97 15.87 -18.67
N VAL A 182 7.97 15.30 -18.03
CA VAL A 182 7.86 14.60 -16.74
C VAL A 182 7.42 15.55 -15.61
N ASP A 183 7.82 16.83 -15.68
CA ASP A 183 7.42 17.84 -14.69
C ASP A 183 5.91 18.07 -14.68
N ARG A 184 5.23 17.83 -15.79
CA ARG A 184 3.76 17.90 -15.84
C ARG A 184 3.10 16.75 -15.07
N ALA A 185 3.65 15.54 -15.15
CA ALA A 185 3.14 14.41 -14.35
C ALA A 185 3.41 14.65 -12.85
N ALA A 186 4.60 15.15 -12.51
CA ALA A 186 4.89 15.57 -11.14
C ALA A 186 3.92 16.65 -10.65
N HIS A 187 3.58 17.65 -11.49
CA HIS A 187 2.59 18.68 -11.16
C HIS A 187 1.20 18.09 -10.89
N VAL A 188 0.73 17.15 -11.72
CA VAL A 188 -0.52 16.41 -11.48
C VAL A 188 -0.51 15.77 -10.10
N GLY A 189 0.52 14.96 -9.80
CA GLY A 189 0.64 14.26 -8.50
C GLY A 189 0.71 15.21 -7.32
N ALA A 190 1.46 16.32 -7.43
CA ALA A 190 1.58 17.31 -6.37
C ALA A 190 0.25 18.02 -6.07
N VAL A 191 -0.48 18.42 -7.10
CA VAL A 191 -1.76 19.13 -6.95
C VAL A 191 -2.83 18.20 -6.41
N ILE A 192 -3.01 17.01 -7.04
CA ILE A 192 -3.99 16.02 -6.59
C ILE A 192 -3.69 15.58 -5.16
N GLY A 193 -2.46 15.18 -4.88
CA GLY A 193 -2.07 14.75 -3.53
C GLY A 193 -2.32 15.84 -2.48
N SER A 194 -2.04 17.10 -2.81
CA SER A 194 -2.22 18.21 -1.87
C SER A 194 -3.69 18.44 -1.53
N TYR A 195 -4.59 18.55 -2.51
CA TYR A 195 -5.99 18.80 -2.19
C TYR A 195 -6.68 17.59 -1.58
N LEU A 196 -6.32 16.36 -1.98
CA LEU A 196 -6.84 15.15 -1.35
C LEU A 196 -6.46 15.08 0.13
N ARG A 197 -5.19 15.35 0.44
CA ARG A 197 -4.71 15.43 1.83
C ARG A 197 -5.45 16.50 2.62
N ASP A 198 -5.64 17.70 2.06
CA ASP A 198 -6.35 18.80 2.71
C ASP A 198 -7.83 18.46 2.99
N ILE A 199 -8.50 17.76 2.08
CA ILE A 199 -9.88 17.31 2.25
C ILE A 199 -9.97 16.22 3.33
N GLY A 200 -8.95 15.37 3.48
CA GLY A 200 -8.90 14.30 4.48
C GLY A 200 -8.80 12.89 3.89
N PHE A 201 -8.49 12.75 2.61
CA PHE A 201 -8.13 11.45 2.02
C PHE A 201 -6.70 11.07 2.38
N SER A 202 -6.47 9.79 2.62
CA SER A 202 -5.15 9.22 2.92
C SER A 202 -4.57 8.39 1.80
N VAL A 203 -5.41 7.84 0.91
CA VAL A 203 -5.02 6.99 -0.22
C VAL A 203 -5.71 7.47 -1.49
N ASP A 204 -4.95 7.62 -2.56
CA ASP A 204 -5.47 7.76 -3.91
C ASP A 204 -5.18 6.50 -4.73
N PHE A 205 -6.22 5.93 -5.35
CA PHE A 205 -6.06 4.81 -6.26
C PHE A 205 -5.60 5.31 -7.65
N ALA A 206 -4.43 5.93 -7.68
CA ALA A 206 -3.68 6.47 -8.80
C ALA A 206 -2.17 6.37 -8.49
N PRO A 207 -1.30 6.42 -9.52
CA PRO A 207 -1.54 6.57 -10.95
C PRO A 207 -1.97 5.27 -11.66
N VAL A 208 -2.55 5.44 -12.87
CA VAL A 208 -2.73 4.35 -13.81
C VAL A 208 -1.39 4.03 -14.47
N ALA A 209 -0.83 2.86 -14.12
CA ALA A 209 0.47 2.37 -14.61
C ALA A 209 0.34 1.41 -15.82
N ASP A 210 -0.86 1.28 -16.38
CA ASP A 210 -1.11 0.46 -17.56
C ASP A 210 -0.48 1.07 -18.81
N VAL A 211 0.19 0.24 -19.63
CA VAL A 211 0.71 0.64 -20.94
C VAL A 211 -0.35 0.36 -22.00
N LEU A 212 -0.85 1.39 -22.69
CA LEU A 212 -1.92 1.25 -23.68
C LEU A 212 -1.36 0.67 -25.00
N THR A 213 -1.08 -0.63 -25.02
CA THR A 213 -0.58 -1.32 -26.22
C THR A 213 -1.69 -1.71 -27.17
N ASN A 214 -2.94 -1.83 -26.68
CA ASN A 214 -4.13 -1.97 -27.51
C ASN A 214 -4.88 -0.63 -27.57
N PRO A 215 -4.82 0.12 -28.71
CA PRO A 215 -5.48 1.41 -28.82
C PRO A 215 -7.01 1.32 -28.75
N ASP A 216 -7.59 0.14 -28.99
CA ASP A 216 -9.03 -0.10 -28.94
C ASP A 216 -9.48 -0.56 -27.52
N ASN A 217 -8.61 -0.48 -26.52
CA ASN A 217 -8.96 -0.85 -25.16
C ASN A 217 -10.05 0.08 -24.60
N PRO A 218 -11.26 -0.46 -24.23
CA PRO A 218 -12.39 0.37 -23.85
C PRO A 218 -12.36 0.85 -22.40
N VAL A 219 -11.47 0.28 -21.57
CA VAL A 219 -11.43 0.51 -20.11
C VAL A 219 -10.31 1.45 -19.72
N ILE A 220 -9.10 1.20 -20.21
CA ILE A 220 -7.92 2.01 -19.89
C ILE A 220 -7.89 3.24 -20.79
N GLY A 221 -7.79 3.06 -22.10
CA GLY A 221 -7.80 4.16 -23.04
C GLY A 221 -6.90 5.32 -22.60
N HIS A 222 -7.43 6.52 -22.65
CA HIS A 222 -6.69 7.74 -22.30
C HIS A 222 -6.47 7.98 -20.79
N ARG A 223 -6.81 7.05 -19.93
CA ARG A 223 -6.38 7.01 -18.52
C ARG A 223 -4.89 6.69 -18.42
N SER A 224 -4.34 5.88 -19.36
CA SER A 224 -2.92 5.61 -19.49
C SER A 224 -2.15 6.85 -19.95
N PHE A 225 -0.88 6.94 -19.56
CA PHE A 225 0.04 7.98 -20.05
C PHE A 225 0.48 7.72 -21.50
N SER A 226 0.70 6.46 -21.89
CA SER A 226 1.26 6.14 -23.21
C SER A 226 1.06 4.67 -23.60
N GLY A 227 1.28 4.37 -24.89
CA GLY A 227 1.55 3.02 -25.39
C GLY A 227 3.02 2.63 -25.34
N ASP A 228 3.89 3.51 -24.90
CA ASP A 228 5.32 3.28 -24.70
C ASP A 228 5.60 3.05 -23.21
N PRO A 229 6.16 1.87 -22.82
CA PRO A 229 6.40 1.53 -21.43
C PRO A 229 7.40 2.46 -20.72
N ASP A 230 8.40 2.99 -21.44
CA ASP A 230 9.40 3.87 -20.85
C ASP A 230 8.81 5.26 -20.56
N VAL A 231 7.92 5.76 -21.42
CA VAL A 231 7.16 6.99 -21.17
C VAL A 231 6.23 6.79 -19.97
N CYS A 232 5.47 5.69 -19.92
CA CYS A 232 4.62 5.37 -18.78
C CYS A 232 5.43 5.31 -17.48
N ALA A 233 6.59 4.68 -17.49
CA ALA A 233 7.45 4.54 -16.32
C ALA A 233 7.93 5.90 -15.77
N GLN A 234 8.34 6.81 -16.65
CA GLN A 234 8.80 8.14 -16.25
C GLN A 234 7.66 8.96 -15.64
N MET A 235 6.48 8.95 -16.27
CA MET A 235 5.31 9.71 -15.80
C MET A 235 4.80 9.15 -14.46
N VAL A 236 4.66 7.82 -14.36
CA VAL A 236 4.21 7.12 -13.14
C VAL A 236 5.16 7.38 -11.97
N SER A 237 6.47 7.28 -12.19
CA SER A 237 7.47 7.57 -11.14
C SER A 237 7.34 8.99 -10.61
N ALA A 238 7.24 9.98 -11.51
CA ALA A 238 7.15 11.38 -11.15
C ALA A 238 5.84 11.71 -10.39
N GLU A 239 4.72 11.14 -10.81
CA GLU A 239 3.43 11.32 -10.13
C GLU A 239 3.44 10.68 -8.74
N VAL A 240 3.96 9.44 -8.61
CA VAL A 240 4.11 8.75 -7.31
C VAL A 240 4.96 9.56 -6.33
N GLU A 241 6.14 10.02 -6.75
CA GLU A 241 7.03 10.81 -5.89
C GLU A 241 6.36 12.11 -5.43
N ALA A 242 5.66 12.80 -6.34
CA ALA A 242 4.98 14.05 -6.03
C ALA A 242 3.78 13.86 -5.08
N MET A 243 2.97 12.82 -5.25
CA MET A 243 1.88 12.45 -4.33
C MET A 243 2.41 12.14 -2.92
N LEU A 244 3.48 11.35 -2.82
CA LEU A 244 4.12 11.05 -1.53
C LEU A 244 4.63 12.31 -0.84
N GLN A 245 5.24 13.24 -1.58
CA GLN A 245 5.70 14.52 -1.03
C GLN A 245 4.54 15.39 -0.56
N ALA A 246 3.39 15.34 -1.24
CA ALA A 246 2.16 16.02 -0.85
C ALA A 246 1.48 15.37 0.37
N GLY A 247 1.85 14.12 0.72
CA GLY A 247 1.36 13.39 1.91
C GLY A 247 0.12 12.55 1.67
N THR A 248 -0.26 12.28 0.42
CA THR A 248 -1.27 11.29 0.03
C THR A 248 -0.56 10.04 -0.48
N LEU A 249 -1.03 8.86 -0.08
CA LEU A 249 -0.44 7.59 -0.48
C LEU A 249 -0.97 7.16 -1.85
N PRO A 250 -0.11 7.06 -2.89
CA PRO A 250 -0.49 6.58 -4.21
C PRO A 250 -0.68 5.05 -4.23
N CYS A 251 -1.51 4.59 -5.17
CA CYS A 251 -1.72 3.18 -5.48
C CYS A 251 -1.61 2.96 -6.98
N ALA A 252 -0.48 2.46 -7.47
CA ALA A 252 -0.31 2.20 -8.90
C ALA A 252 -1.14 0.99 -9.36
N LYS A 253 -1.82 1.12 -10.52
CA LYS A 253 -2.81 0.15 -11.02
C LYS A 253 -2.82 0.03 -12.54
N HIS A 254 -3.21 -1.09 -13.10
CA HIS A 254 -3.74 -2.35 -12.54
C HIS A 254 -2.79 -3.50 -12.87
N PHE A 255 -1.96 -3.92 -11.94
CA PHE A 255 -1.01 -5.02 -12.16
C PHE A 255 -1.75 -6.31 -12.56
N PRO A 256 -1.28 -7.12 -13.53
CA PRO A 256 -0.01 -7.05 -14.24
C PRO A 256 0.02 -6.15 -15.49
N GLY A 257 -0.99 -5.34 -15.73
CA GLY A 257 -1.19 -4.48 -16.88
C GLY A 257 -2.49 -4.81 -17.60
N HIS A 258 -3.38 -3.83 -17.70
CA HIS A 258 -4.71 -3.96 -18.34
C HIS A 258 -4.75 -3.35 -19.74
N GLY A 259 -3.68 -2.63 -20.17
CA GLY A 259 -3.71 -1.84 -21.41
C GLY A 259 -3.66 -2.65 -22.71
N ASP A 260 -3.29 -3.96 -22.66
CA ASP A 260 -3.28 -4.89 -23.80
C ASP A 260 -4.63 -5.58 -24.05
N THR A 261 -5.55 -5.55 -23.09
CA THR A 261 -6.77 -6.36 -23.12
C THR A 261 -7.84 -5.81 -24.06
N GLN A 262 -8.75 -6.68 -24.51
CA GLN A 262 -9.87 -6.34 -25.41
C GLN A 262 -11.23 -6.37 -24.73
N GLY A 263 -11.32 -6.52 -23.43
CA GLY A 263 -12.58 -6.65 -22.70
C GLY A 263 -12.68 -5.66 -21.57
N ASP A 264 -13.84 -5.71 -20.91
CA ASP A 264 -14.11 -4.94 -19.69
C ASP A 264 -14.27 -5.91 -18.51
N SER A 265 -13.30 -5.87 -17.59
CA SER A 265 -13.28 -6.70 -16.38
C SER A 265 -14.43 -6.41 -15.41
N HIS A 266 -15.14 -5.27 -15.55
CA HIS A 266 -16.37 -5.00 -14.83
C HIS A 266 -17.52 -5.92 -15.26
N THR A 267 -17.51 -6.36 -16.53
CA THR A 267 -18.58 -7.17 -17.10
C THR A 267 -18.27 -8.65 -17.19
N GLY A 268 -17.01 -9.06 -17.10
CA GLY A 268 -16.60 -10.46 -17.20
C GLY A 268 -15.10 -10.66 -17.22
N ALA A 269 -14.65 -11.88 -17.49
CA ALA A 269 -13.24 -12.21 -17.59
C ALA A 269 -12.59 -11.50 -18.78
N VAL A 270 -11.42 -10.92 -18.57
CA VAL A 270 -10.56 -10.36 -19.62
C VAL A 270 -9.20 -11.05 -19.59
N THR A 271 -8.59 -11.20 -20.77
CA THR A 271 -7.37 -11.99 -20.94
C THR A 271 -6.30 -11.18 -21.68
N SER A 272 -5.09 -11.18 -21.14
CA SER A 272 -3.87 -10.87 -21.89
C SER A 272 -3.20 -12.18 -22.26
N TRP A 273 -2.91 -12.34 -23.56
CA TRP A 273 -2.25 -13.53 -24.10
C TRP A 273 -0.72 -13.42 -24.11
N ARG A 274 -0.18 -12.37 -23.51
CA ARG A 274 1.26 -12.16 -23.41
C ARG A 274 1.90 -13.22 -22.54
N THR A 275 3.10 -13.61 -22.96
CA THR A 275 4.00 -14.45 -22.16
C THR A 275 4.57 -13.66 -20.99
N ALA A 276 5.12 -14.34 -20.00
CA ALA A 276 5.76 -13.69 -18.87
C ALA A 276 6.91 -12.75 -19.29
N ASP A 277 7.67 -13.12 -20.33
CA ASP A 277 8.77 -12.29 -20.83
C ASP A 277 8.27 -11.02 -21.54
N GLU A 278 7.16 -11.12 -22.28
CA GLU A 278 6.49 -9.96 -22.89
C GLU A 278 5.92 -9.02 -21.84
N LEU A 279 5.25 -9.55 -20.80
CA LEU A 279 4.76 -8.73 -19.67
C LEU A 279 5.92 -8.00 -18.98
N ARG A 280 7.03 -8.67 -18.73
CA ARG A 280 8.22 -8.08 -18.09
C ARG A 280 8.89 -7.01 -18.95
N ALA A 281 8.86 -7.17 -20.27
CA ALA A 281 9.45 -6.23 -21.20
C ALA A 281 8.58 -4.98 -21.43
N CYS A 282 7.30 -5.01 -21.10
CA CYS A 282 6.35 -3.93 -21.39
C CYS A 282 5.53 -3.55 -20.14
N GLU A 283 4.54 -4.36 -19.77
CA GLU A 283 3.56 -3.99 -18.74
C GLU A 283 4.17 -3.78 -17.36
N TYR A 284 5.23 -4.53 -17.00
CA TYR A 284 5.87 -4.40 -15.68
C TYR A 284 6.80 -3.20 -15.55
N VAL A 285 7.18 -2.55 -16.65
CA VAL A 285 8.15 -1.44 -16.63
C VAL A 285 7.64 -0.26 -15.78
N PRO A 286 6.39 0.24 -15.95
CA PRO A 286 5.86 1.31 -15.10
C PRO A 286 5.66 0.88 -13.64
N PHE A 287 5.26 -0.38 -13.38
CA PHE A 287 5.12 -0.86 -11.99
C PHE A 287 6.46 -0.93 -11.28
N LYS A 288 7.51 -1.36 -11.98
CA LYS A 288 8.87 -1.32 -11.45
C LYS A 288 9.29 0.11 -11.09
N ALA A 289 9.01 1.06 -11.96
CA ALA A 289 9.28 2.48 -11.70
C ALA A 289 8.47 3.01 -10.50
N ALA A 290 7.19 2.64 -10.36
CA ALA A 290 6.39 2.98 -9.19
C ALA A 290 6.98 2.41 -7.89
N ILE A 291 7.45 1.15 -7.90
CA ILE A 291 8.09 0.51 -6.75
C ILE A 291 9.39 1.23 -6.38
N GLU A 292 10.22 1.56 -7.36
CA GLU A 292 11.48 2.28 -7.16
C GLU A 292 11.25 3.71 -6.64
N ALA A 293 10.14 4.36 -7.03
CA ALA A 293 9.67 5.65 -6.52
C ALA A 293 9.08 5.56 -5.09
N GLY A 294 8.95 4.36 -4.53
CA GLY A 294 8.46 4.14 -3.16
C GLY A 294 6.93 4.04 -3.04
N CYS A 295 6.22 3.72 -4.12
CA CYS A 295 4.77 3.53 -4.08
C CYS A 295 4.36 2.50 -3.02
N PRO A 296 3.51 2.88 -2.04
CA PRO A 296 3.18 2.00 -0.92
C PRO A 296 2.13 0.95 -1.25
N PHE A 297 1.31 1.17 -2.30
CA PHE A 297 0.26 0.27 -2.73
C PHE A 297 0.41 -0.10 -4.20
N ILE A 298 0.20 -1.39 -4.52
CA ILE A 298 -0.01 -1.84 -5.90
C ILE A 298 -1.37 -2.54 -5.95
N MET A 299 -2.24 -2.08 -6.85
CA MET A 299 -3.53 -2.73 -7.11
C MET A 299 -3.36 -3.81 -8.17
N VAL A 300 -3.81 -5.02 -7.84
CA VAL A 300 -3.79 -6.16 -8.77
C VAL A 300 -5.17 -6.34 -9.40
N GLY A 301 -5.22 -6.17 -10.71
CA GLY A 301 -6.43 -6.31 -11.52
C GLY A 301 -6.87 -7.76 -11.71
N HIS A 302 -8.02 -7.94 -12.40
CA HIS A 302 -8.62 -9.25 -12.63
C HIS A 302 -8.32 -9.81 -14.03
N VAL A 303 -7.20 -9.42 -14.61
CA VAL A 303 -6.76 -9.90 -15.93
C VAL A 303 -6.25 -11.33 -15.82
N GLN A 304 -6.78 -12.23 -16.66
CA GLN A 304 -6.23 -13.57 -16.82
C GLN A 304 -4.99 -13.52 -17.71
N THR A 305 -3.94 -14.27 -17.35
CA THR A 305 -2.66 -14.32 -18.07
C THR A 305 -2.23 -15.76 -18.33
N PRO A 306 -2.99 -16.53 -19.15
CA PRO A 306 -2.78 -17.98 -19.28
C PRO A 306 -1.38 -18.36 -19.79
N ASN A 307 -0.76 -17.54 -20.64
CA ASN A 307 0.58 -17.80 -21.17
C ASN A 307 1.71 -17.37 -20.19
N ALA A 308 1.39 -16.60 -19.17
CA ALA A 308 2.34 -16.15 -18.17
C ALA A 308 2.18 -16.88 -16.82
N ALA A 309 0.97 -16.94 -16.27
CA ALA A 309 0.70 -17.61 -15.00
C ALA A 309 0.45 -19.12 -15.17
N GLY A 310 -0.26 -19.52 -16.22
CA GLY A 310 -0.56 -20.92 -16.49
C GLY A 310 -1.57 -21.59 -15.57
N ASP A 311 -2.13 -20.83 -14.60
CA ASP A 311 -3.06 -21.33 -13.56
C ASP A 311 -4.54 -21.09 -13.88
N GLY A 312 -4.84 -20.33 -14.95
CA GLY A 312 -6.20 -20.03 -15.41
C GLY A 312 -6.99 -19.08 -14.47
N LEU A 313 -6.34 -18.52 -13.45
CA LEU A 313 -6.95 -17.61 -12.49
C LEU A 313 -6.82 -16.15 -12.95
N PRO A 314 -7.72 -15.25 -12.50
CA PRO A 314 -7.46 -13.82 -12.55
C PRO A 314 -6.18 -13.49 -11.77
N ALA A 315 -5.40 -12.51 -12.23
CA ALA A 315 -4.13 -12.14 -11.61
C ALA A 315 -4.26 -11.83 -10.11
N SER A 316 -5.36 -11.21 -9.68
CA SER A 316 -5.68 -10.96 -8.27
C SER A 316 -5.84 -12.23 -7.42
N LEU A 317 -6.08 -13.39 -8.03
CA LEU A 317 -6.21 -14.69 -7.32
C LEU A 317 -5.04 -15.63 -7.63
N SER A 318 -4.08 -15.17 -8.43
CA SER A 318 -2.93 -15.95 -8.89
C SER A 318 -1.72 -15.78 -8.00
N ARG A 319 -1.26 -16.86 -7.38
CA ARG A 319 -0.01 -16.86 -6.61
C ARG A 319 1.19 -16.53 -7.49
N VAL A 320 1.19 -16.99 -8.75
CA VAL A 320 2.25 -16.69 -9.71
C VAL A 320 2.34 -15.17 -9.92
N MET A 321 1.21 -14.49 -10.14
CA MET A 321 1.21 -13.05 -10.38
C MET A 321 1.57 -12.24 -9.13
N ILE A 322 0.95 -12.53 -7.98
CA ILE A 322 1.16 -11.73 -6.77
C ILE A 322 2.49 -12.09 -6.10
N THR A 323 2.71 -13.37 -5.79
CA THR A 323 3.89 -13.77 -5.02
C THR A 323 5.14 -13.81 -5.88
N GLU A 324 5.11 -14.57 -6.99
CA GLU A 324 6.34 -14.84 -7.74
C GLU A 324 6.76 -13.64 -8.61
N GLU A 325 5.82 -12.99 -9.32
CA GLU A 325 6.14 -11.87 -10.19
C GLU A 325 6.20 -10.54 -9.43
N LEU A 326 5.15 -10.15 -8.69
CA LEU A 326 5.13 -8.83 -8.05
C LEU A 326 6.03 -8.76 -6.80
N ARG A 327 5.91 -9.73 -5.87
CA ARG A 327 6.68 -9.65 -4.61
C ARG A 327 8.12 -10.11 -4.76
N GLU A 328 8.36 -11.29 -5.38
CA GLU A 328 9.70 -11.88 -5.44
C GLU A 328 10.53 -11.26 -6.57
N ARG A 329 10.00 -11.21 -7.80
CA ARG A 329 10.73 -10.72 -8.97
C ARG A 329 10.87 -9.21 -9.00
N LEU A 330 9.75 -8.45 -8.87
CA LEU A 330 9.78 -6.99 -8.85
C LEU A 330 10.21 -6.44 -7.49
N GLY A 331 10.24 -7.26 -6.44
CA GLY A 331 10.73 -6.89 -5.11
C GLY A 331 9.75 -6.05 -4.30
N PHE A 332 8.46 -6.02 -4.63
CA PHE A 332 7.47 -5.20 -3.93
C PHE A 332 7.26 -5.65 -2.47
N LYS A 333 7.47 -4.73 -1.53
CA LYS A 333 7.34 -4.98 -0.09
C LYS A 333 6.14 -4.26 0.55
N GLY A 334 5.46 -3.40 -0.22
CA GLY A 334 4.29 -2.65 0.24
C GLY A 334 3.01 -3.48 0.27
N VAL A 335 1.90 -2.79 0.36
CA VAL A 335 0.54 -3.37 0.43
C VAL A 335 0.07 -3.76 -0.97
N VAL A 336 -0.24 -5.04 -1.17
CA VAL A 336 -0.95 -5.51 -2.36
C VAL A 336 -2.45 -5.44 -2.09
N ILE A 337 -3.15 -4.59 -2.84
CA ILE A 337 -4.60 -4.47 -2.80
C ILE A 337 -5.22 -5.10 -4.05
N SER A 338 -6.35 -5.78 -3.93
CA SER A 338 -7.09 -6.24 -5.10
C SER A 338 -7.75 -5.07 -5.81
N ASP A 339 -8.04 -5.19 -7.10
CA ASP A 339 -9.12 -4.43 -7.70
C ASP A 339 -10.46 -4.85 -7.07
N SER A 340 -11.55 -4.14 -7.37
CA SER A 340 -12.85 -4.41 -6.75
C SER A 340 -13.31 -5.85 -6.93
N LEU A 341 -13.38 -6.62 -5.86
CA LEU A 341 -13.84 -8.03 -5.89
C LEU A 341 -15.34 -8.16 -6.21
N SER A 342 -16.10 -7.06 -6.23
CA SER A 342 -17.49 -7.04 -6.71
C SER A 342 -17.60 -7.04 -8.24
N MET A 343 -16.50 -6.82 -8.97
CA MET A 343 -16.47 -6.84 -10.44
C MET A 343 -16.85 -8.21 -11.00
N GLY A 344 -17.50 -8.20 -12.16
CA GLY A 344 -18.04 -9.41 -12.79
C GLY A 344 -17.02 -10.50 -13.12
N ALA A 345 -15.74 -10.14 -13.28
CA ALA A 345 -14.66 -11.10 -13.44
C ALA A 345 -14.50 -12.02 -12.22
N ILE A 346 -14.78 -11.54 -11.02
CA ILE A 346 -14.71 -12.29 -9.76
C ILE A 346 -16.11 -12.75 -9.33
N SER A 347 -17.03 -11.81 -9.13
CA SER A 347 -18.32 -12.05 -8.46
C SER A 347 -19.24 -13.07 -9.16
N ARG A 348 -19.02 -13.33 -10.46
CA ARG A 348 -19.75 -14.36 -11.22
C ARG A 348 -19.14 -15.76 -11.13
N ASN A 349 -17.90 -15.88 -10.65
CA ASN A 349 -17.14 -17.13 -10.71
C ASN A 349 -16.70 -17.64 -9.34
N PHE A 350 -16.71 -16.78 -8.32
CA PHE A 350 -16.23 -17.12 -6.98
C PHE A 350 -17.19 -16.58 -5.93
N GLU A 351 -17.48 -17.39 -4.92
CA GLU A 351 -18.16 -16.91 -3.72
C GLU A 351 -17.27 -15.93 -2.94
N PRO A 352 -17.83 -14.94 -2.23
CA PRO A 352 -17.03 -13.89 -1.58
C PRO A 352 -15.97 -14.42 -0.61
N GLY A 353 -16.28 -15.46 0.17
CA GLY A 353 -15.32 -16.10 1.09
C GLY A 353 -14.20 -16.84 0.35
N ASP A 354 -14.51 -17.56 -0.74
CA ASP A 354 -13.52 -18.27 -1.56
C ASP A 354 -12.60 -17.29 -2.30
N ALA A 355 -13.15 -16.20 -2.86
CA ALA A 355 -12.36 -15.15 -3.48
C ALA A 355 -11.39 -14.50 -2.47
N ALA A 356 -11.87 -14.25 -1.26
CA ALA A 356 -11.08 -13.66 -0.18
C ALA A 356 -9.93 -14.58 0.25
N GLU A 357 -10.21 -15.86 0.51
CA GLU A 357 -9.19 -16.86 0.85
C GLU A 357 -8.12 -16.96 -0.24
N ARG A 358 -8.53 -17.10 -1.51
CA ARG A 358 -7.60 -17.21 -2.66
C ARG A 358 -6.72 -15.98 -2.82
N PHE A 359 -7.28 -14.77 -2.69
CA PHE A 359 -6.52 -13.55 -2.76
C PHE A 359 -5.43 -13.49 -1.68
N VAL A 360 -5.78 -13.83 -0.43
CA VAL A 360 -4.82 -13.84 0.69
C VAL A 360 -3.78 -14.95 0.50
N ALA A 361 -4.20 -16.15 0.08
CA ALA A 361 -3.29 -17.26 -0.23
C ALA A 361 -2.32 -16.95 -1.37
N ALA A 362 -2.77 -16.16 -2.37
CA ALA A 362 -1.94 -15.69 -3.46
C ALA A 362 -0.88 -14.67 -3.03
N GLY A 363 -0.99 -14.07 -1.84
CA GLY A 363 -0.05 -13.07 -1.33
C GLY A 363 -0.60 -11.65 -1.23
N GLY A 364 -1.91 -11.46 -1.43
CA GLY A 364 -2.62 -10.18 -1.31
C GLY A 364 -2.82 -9.76 0.15
N ASP A 365 -2.92 -8.46 0.41
CA ASP A 365 -3.02 -7.91 1.77
C ASP A 365 -4.36 -7.23 2.04
N VAL A 366 -4.93 -6.52 1.06
CA VAL A 366 -6.16 -5.74 1.22
C VAL A 366 -7.17 -6.10 0.14
N LEU A 367 -8.36 -6.52 0.59
CA LEU A 367 -9.50 -6.81 -0.28
C LEU A 367 -10.30 -5.53 -0.52
N LEU A 368 -10.31 -5.04 -1.77
CA LEU A 368 -11.10 -3.87 -2.14
C LEU A 368 -12.51 -4.31 -2.52
N MET A 369 -13.50 -3.73 -1.86
CA MET A 369 -14.92 -3.87 -2.19
C MET A 369 -15.36 -5.33 -2.44
N PRO A 370 -15.11 -6.29 -1.53
CA PRO A 370 -15.67 -7.62 -1.68
C PRO A 370 -17.20 -7.53 -1.83
N LEU A 371 -17.81 -8.42 -2.63
CA LEU A 371 -19.24 -8.37 -2.91
C LEU A 371 -20.09 -8.44 -1.61
N ASP A 372 -19.63 -9.24 -0.64
CA ASP A 372 -20.13 -9.32 0.72
C ASP A 372 -18.93 -9.24 1.69
N PRO A 373 -18.71 -8.10 2.35
CA PRO A 373 -17.61 -7.94 3.30
C PRO A 373 -17.64 -8.89 4.49
N TRP A 374 -18.83 -9.26 4.96
CA TRP A 374 -18.99 -10.18 6.08
C TRP A 374 -18.62 -11.61 5.70
N ALA A 375 -19.08 -12.06 4.53
CA ALA A 375 -18.74 -13.37 3.99
C ALA A 375 -17.23 -13.46 3.66
N ALA A 376 -16.63 -12.40 3.12
CA ALA A 376 -15.19 -12.31 2.87
C ALA A 376 -14.38 -12.40 4.18
N HIS A 377 -14.79 -11.62 5.20
CA HIS A 377 -14.19 -11.66 6.54
C HIS A 377 -14.25 -13.05 7.16
N GLN A 378 -15.44 -13.67 7.16
CA GLN A 378 -15.64 -15.00 7.72
C GLN A 378 -14.85 -16.06 6.95
N GLY A 379 -14.80 -15.98 5.60
CA GLY A 379 -14.06 -16.93 4.77
C GLY A 379 -12.55 -16.96 5.09
N ILE A 380 -11.93 -15.81 5.35
CA ILE A 380 -10.53 -15.76 5.78
C ILE A 380 -10.35 -16.39 7.19
N ILE A 381 -11.26 -16.11 8.11
CA ILE A 381 -11.23 -16.69 9.46
C ILE A 381 -11.37 -18.21 9.40
N ASP A 382 -12.33 -18.72 8.63
CA ASP A 382 -12.55 -20.16 8.42
C ASP A 382 -11.32 -20.81 7.78
N ALA A 383 -10.67 -20.13 6.83
CA ALA A 383 -9.43 -20.57 6.22
C ALA A 383 -8.26 -20.70 7.22
N VAL A 384 -8.17 -19.80 8.20
CA VAL A 384 -7.18 -19.91 9.27
C VAL A 384 -7.53 -21.08 10.19
N TYR A 385 -8.78 -21.25 10.60
CA TYR A 385 -9.18 -22.35 11.47
C TYR A 385 -9.08 -23.74 10.81
N SER A 386 -9.30 -23.83 9.50
CA SER A 386 -9.08 -25.06 8.73
C SER A 386 -7.62 -25.37 8.44
N GLY A 387 -6.73 -24.39 8.59
CA GLY A 387 -5.29 -24.52 8.31
C GLY A 387 -4.92 -24.31 6.84
N SER A 388 -5.85 -23.87 5.96
CA SER A 388 -5.53 -23.48 4.59
C SER A 388 -4.80 -22.13 4.49
N LEU A 389 -5.01 -21.25 5.48
CA LEU A 389 -4.20 -20.07 5.75
C LEU A 389 -3.55 -20.18 7.14
N THR A 390 -2.42 -19.51 7.34
CA THR A 390 -1.81 -19.39 8.67
C THR A 390 -2.10 -18.03 9.28
N GLU A 391 -2.22 -17.93 10.60
CA GLU A 391 -2.32 -16.63 11.26
C GLU A 391 -1.09 -15.76 10.97
N GLY A 392 0.10 -16.36 10.84
CA GLY A 392 1.32 -15.66 10.43
C GLY A 392 1.19 -14.96 9.07
N ARG A 393 0.44 -15.54 8.11
CA ARG A 393 0.15 -14.90 6.82
C ARG A 393 -0.74 -13.65 7.00
N ILE A 394 -1.70 -13.72 7.92
CA ILE A 394 -2.54 -12.57 8.27
C ILE A 394 -1.69 -11.48 8.94
N ASP A 395 -0.82 -11.87 9.87
CA ASP A 395 0.10 -10.98 10.58
C ASP A 395 1.01 -10.20 9.61
N GLU A 396 1.54 -10.85 8.59
CA GLU A 396 2.32 -10.19 7.54
C GLU A 396 1.54 -9.10 6.82
N SER A 397 0.27 -9.35 6.48
CA SER A 397 -0.60 -8.36 5.84
C SER A 397 -0.86 -7.18 6.76
N VAL A 398 -1.23 -7.45 8.01
CA VAL A 398 -1.53 -6.38 8.98
C VAL A 398 -0.30 -5.52 9.28
N LEU A 399 0.89 -6.11 9.35
CA LEU A 399 2.13 -5.33 9.52
C LEU A 399 2.38 -4.36 8.34
N ARG A 400 2.14 -4.78 7.09
CA ARG A 400 2.24 -3.90 5.91
C ARG A 400 1.19 -2.79 5.96
N ILE A 401 -0.05 -3.13 6.32
CA ILE A 401 -1.16 -2.18 6.47
C ILE A 401 -0.84 -1.14 7.56
N VAL A 402 -0.36 -1.57 8.73
CA VAL A 402 0.04 -0.68 9.83
C VAL A 402 1.21 0.22 9.40
N ALA A 403 2.19 -0.32 8.68
CA ALA A 403 3.30 0.48 8.13
C ALA A 403 2.81 1.57 7.17
N ALA A 404 1.86 1.26 6.28
CA ALA A 404 1.24 2.24 5.39
C ALA A 404 0.40 3.27 6.18
N LYS A 405 -0.35 2.86 7.20
CA LYS A 405 -1.07 3.78 8.09
C LYS A 405 -0.15 4.75 8.84
N ARG A 406 1.03 4.30 9.24
CA ARG A 406 2.06 5.16 9.83
C ARG A 406 2.60 6.16 8.82
N ALA A 407 2.86 5.73 7.57
CA ALA A 407 3.28 6.64 6.50
C ALA A 407 2.23 7.71 6.20
N ALA A 408 0.92 7.38 6.31
CA ALA A 408 -0.18 8.34 6.20
C ALA A 408 -0.36 9.24 7.44
N GLY A 409 0.39 9.02 8.54
CA GLY A 409 0.21 9.75 9.80
C GLY A 409 -1.07 9.39 10.57
N LEU A 410 -1.67 8.23 10.27
CA LEU A 410 -2.88 7.74 10.96
C LEU A 410 -2.55 7.06 12.30
N VAL A 411 -1.38 6.45 12.41
CA VAL A 411 -0.90 5.73 13.60
C VAL A 411 0.44 6.32 14.01
N GLU A 412 0.69 6.45 15.31
CA GLU A 412 1.95 6.95 15.86
C GLU A 412 3.14 6.01 15.57
N ALA A 413 4.35 6.58 15.61
CA ALA A 413 5.60 5.90 15.29
C ALA A 413 6.04 4.88 16.36
#